data_3a1106774b65a9dea9f9545e2272f122
#
_entry.id   3a1106774b65a9dea9f9545e2272f122
#
_cell.length_a   1.000
_cell.length_b   1.000
_cell.length_c   1.000
_cell.angle_alpha   90.00
_cell.angle_beta   90.00
_cell.angle_gamma   90.00
#
_symmetry.space_group_name_H-M   'P 1'
#
loop_
_entity.id
_entity.type
_entity.pdbx_description
1 polymer ?
#
loop_
_entity_poly.entity_id
_entity_poly.type
_entity_poly.pdbx_seq_one_letter_code
_entity_poly.pdbx_strand_id
1 'polypeptide(L)'
;ASLVARSMRALNRASEVGTRQELGVVAFALEDTAGSAHRLVETYLAPLLTGAERESRLRETALAFLDAQGSVADVARALSIHPNTVRQRLDKLDELVPGWRHGPRSLDVHVALRAHALMAARAHDGQ
;
A
#
# COMPACT_ATOMS: atom_id res chain seq x y z
N ALA A 1 17.77 -12.85 -17.80
CA ALA A 1 17.48 -12.28 -16.52
C ALA A 1 16.04 -11.84 -16.44
N SER A 2 15.38 -12.37 -15.51
CA SER A 2 13.97 -12.22 -15.36
C SER A 2 13.60 -10.95 -14.59
N LEU A 3 12.36 -10.53 -14.75
CA LEU A 3 11.74 -9.49 -13.92
C LEU A 3 11.86 -9.81 -12.44
N VAL A 4 11.81 -11.08 -12.07
CA VAL A 4 11.92 -11.53 -10.68
C VAL A 4 13.30 -11.14 -10.11
N ALA A 5 14.37 -11.40 -10.85
CA ALA A 5 15.72 -11.06 -10.39
C ALA A 5 15.91 -9.54 -10.21
N ARG A 6 15.34 -8.74 -11.12
CA ARG A 6 15.40 -7.29 -10.99
C ARG A 6 14.60 -6.78 -9.81
N SER A 7 13.41 -7.34 -9.59
CA SER A 7 12.56 -6.97 -8.47
C SER A 7 13.22 -7.32 -7.13
N MET A 8 13.85 -8.48 -7.03
CA MET A 8 14.54 -8.88 -5.80
C MET A 8 15.75 -8.00 -5.50
N ARG A 9 16.51 -7.61 -6.53
CA ARG A 9 17.63 -6.69 -6.33
C ARG A 9 17.17 -5.32 -5.88
N ALA A 10 16.07 -4.84 -6.43
CA ALA A 10 15.47 -3.57 -6.03
C ALA A 10 15.00 -3.61 -4.58
N LEU A 11 14.36 -4.70 -4.17
CA LEU A 11 13.92 -4.87 -2.79
C LEU A 11 15.10 -4.92 -1.81
N ASN A 12 16.20 -5.58 -2.18
CA ASN A 12 17.39 -5.60 -1.37
C ASN A 12 17.99 -4.21 -1.18
N ARG A 13 18.02 -3.41 -2.22
CA ARG A 13 18.48 -2.03 -2.12
C ARG A 13 17.60 -1.22 -1.18
N ALA A 14 16.30 -1.41 -1.25
CA ALA A 14 15.36 -0.70 -0.38
C ALA A 14 15.61 -1.02 1.09
N SER A 15 15.86 -2.28 1.42
CA SER A 15 16.12 -2.68 2.80
C SER A 15 17.43 -2.11 3.34
N GLU A 16 18.38 -1.80 2.49
CA GLU A 16 19.66 -1.19 2.90
C GLU A 16 19.55 0.30 3.19
N VAL A 17 18.59 0.99 2.60
CA VAL A 17 18.56 2.46 2.58
C VAL A 17 17.39 3.08 3.31
N GLY A 18 16.48 2.29 3.83
CA GLY A 18 15.36 2.76 4.65
C GLY A 18 14.09 3.08 3.86
N THR A 19 13.05 3.48 4.59
CA THR A 19 11.68 3.56 4.10
C THR A 19 11.44 4.53 2.93
N ARG A 20 12.22 5.60 2.82
CA ARG A 20 12.07 6.54 1.70
C ARG A 20 12.36 5.90 0.35
N GLN A 21 13.16 4.86 0.36
CA GLN A 21 13.57 4.21 -0.86
C GLN A 21 12.67 3.07 -1.27
N GLU A 22 11.78 2.63 -0.40
CA GLU A 22 10.70 1.73 -0.79
C GLU A 22 9.84 2.37 -1.88
N LEU A 23 9.60 3.68 -1.80
CA LEU A 23 8.91 4.40 -2.86
C LEU A 23 9.64 4.33 -4.19
N GLY A 24 10.96 4.49 -4.17
CA GLY A 24 11.78 4.37 -5.36
C GLY A 24 11.76 2.96 -5.95
N VAL A 25 11.80 1.95 -5.08
CA VAL A 25 11.74 0.55 -5.50
C VAL A 25 10.40 0.23 -6.15
N VAL A 26 9.31 0.63 -5.53
CA VAL A 26 7.97 0.38 -6.08
C VAL A 26 7.79 1.15 -7.38
N ALA A 27 8.24 2.39 -7.46
CA ALA A 27 8.19 3.18 -8.69
C ALA A 27 8.99 2.52 -9.81
N PHE A 28 10.18 2.01 -9.49
CA PHE A 28 11.03 1.29 -10.43
C PHE A 28 10.33 0.01 -10.92
N ALA A 29 9.73 -0.74 -10.01
CA ALA A 29 8.99 -1.95 -10.35
C ALA A 29 7.77 -1.64 -11.21
N LEU A 30 7.09 -0.52 -10.96
CA LEU A 30 5.94 -0.10 -11.77
C LEU A 30 6.35 0.23 -13.21
N GLU A 31 7.48 0.88 -13.41
CA GLU A 31 7.99 1.17 -14.73
C GLU A 31 8.31 -0.09 -15.53
N ASP A 32 8.93 -1.06 -14.87
CA ASP A 32 9.33 -2.32 -15.51
C ASP A 32 8.17 -3.30 -15.66
N THR A 33 7.15 -3.22 -14.81
CA THR A 33 6.11 -4.26 -14.70
C THR A 33 4.73 -3.69 -14.45
N ALA A 34 4.33 -2.66 -15.21
CA ALA A 34 3.04 -1.98 -15.01
C ALA A 34 1.84 -2.94 -14.98
N GLY A 35 1.81 -3.93 -15.87
CA GLY A 35 0.75 -4.93 -15.89
C GLY A 35 0.76 -5.82 -14.64
N SER A 36 1.94 -6.13 -14.12
CA SER A 36 2.07 -6.92 -12.89
C SER A 36 1.64 -6.11 -11.68
N ALA A 37 1.94 -4.80 -11.66
CA ALA A 37 1.50 -3.92 -10.58
C ALA A 37 -0.02 -3.83 -10.53
N HIS A 38 -0.68 -3.68 -11.67
CA HIS A 38 -2.14 -3.69 -11.75
C HIS A 38 -2.72 -5.00 -11.23
N ARG A 39 -2.15 -6.13 -11.63
CA ARG A 39 -2.61 -7.45 -11.15
C ARG A 39 -2.42 -7.59 -9.64
N LEU A 40 -1.31 -7.12 -9.12
CA LEU A 40 -1.04 -7.14 -7.68
C LEU A 40 -2.11 -6.35 -6.92
N VAL A 41 -2.39 -5.13 -7.39
CA VAL A 41 -3.41 -4.26 -6.79
C VAL A 41 -4.78 -4.95 -6.83
N GLU A 42 -5.19 -5.48 -7.99
CA GLU A 42 -6.47 -6.15 -8.11
C GLU A 42 -6.56 -7.39 -7.23
N THR A 43 -5.48 -8.16 -7.14
CA THR A 43 -5.47 -9.39 -6.34
C THR A 43 -5.67 -9.10 -4.86
N TYR A 44 -5.00 -8.10 -4.33
CA TYR A 44 -4.98 -7.86 -2.88
C TYR A 44 -5.93 -6.77 -2.42
N LEU A 45 -6.35 -5.86 -3.30
CA LEU A 45 -7.15 -4.70 -2.90
C LEU A 45 -8.54 -4.66 -3.58
N ALA A 46 -8.98 -5.73 -4.23
CA ALA A 46 -10.23 -5.72 -5.00
C ALA A 46 -11.42 -5.11 -4.23
N PRO A 47 -11.67 -5.45 -2.95
CA PRO A 47 -12.79 -4.86 -2.22
C PRO A 47 -12.67 -3.36 -1.98
N LEU A 48 -11.50 -2.79 -2.22
CA LEU A 48 -11.22 -1.37 -2.00
C LEU A 48 -11.07 -0.58 -3.30
N LEU A 49 -11.52 -1.16 -4.43
CA LEU A 49 -11.31 -0.58 -5.76
C LEU A 49 -12.61 -0.24 -6.50
N THR A 50 -13.75 -0.23 -5.80
CA THR A 50 -15.04 0.01 -6.46
C THR A 50 -15.29 1.50 -6.79
N GLY A 51 -14.43 2.40 -6.35
CA GLY A 51 -14.54 3.82 -6.64
C GLY A 51 -15.24 4.65 -5.58
N ALA A 52 -15.73 4.02 -4.52
CA ALA A 52 -16.37 4.75 -3.43
C ALA A 52 -15.35 5.56 -2.62
N GLU A 53 -15.74 6.75 -2.20
CA GLU A 53 -14.88 7.61 -1.38
C GLU A 53 -14.47 6.94 -0.07
N ARG A 54 -15.37 6.17 0.52
CA ARG A 54 -15.10 5.42 1.73
C ARG A 54 -13.91 4.47 1.55
N GLU A 55 -13.82 3.84 0.40
CA GLU A 55 -12.71 2.93 0.10
C GLU A 55 -11.39 3.67 -0.03
N SER A 56 -11.42 4.86 -0.60
CA SER A 56 -10.23 5.72 -0.65
C SER A 56 -9.71 6.02 0.74
N ARG A 57 -10.59 6.32 1.68
CA ARG A 57 -10.23 6.56 3.09
C ARG A 57 -9.69 5.30 3.76
N LEU A 58 -10.26 4.14 3.44
CA LEU A 58 -9.77 2.87 3.96
C LEU A 58 -8.38 2.54 3.44
N ARG A 59 -8.14 2.73 2.14
CA ARG A 59 -6.80 2.53 1.57
C ARG A 59 -5.76 3.45 2.22
N GLU A 60 -6.11 4.72 2.37
CA GLU A 60 -5.24 5.71 3.01
C GLU A 60 -4.90 5.30 4.44
N THR A 61 -5.91 4.88 5.20
CA THR A 61 -5.72 4.44 6.58
C THR A 61 -4.86 3.18 6.66
N ALA A 62 -5.12 2.21 5.78
CA ALA A 62 -4.34 0.97 5.74
C ALA A 62 -2.87 1.24 5.45
N LEU A 63 -2.60 2.07 4.45
CA LEU A 63 -1.22 2.41 4.09
C LEU A 63 -0.51 3.14 5.23
N ALA A 64 -1.17 4.13 5.83
CA ALA A 64 -0.62 4.86 6.97
C ALA A 64 -0.33 3.93 8.15
N PHE A 65 -1.22 2.98 8.40
CA PHE A 65 -1.06 2.01 9.50
C PHE A 65 0.16 1.10 9.28
N LEU A 66 0.31 0.59 8.07
CA LEU A 66 1.45 -0.28 7.74
C LEU A 66 2.76 0.52 7.73
N ASP A 67 2.74 1.74 7.21
CA ASP A 67 3.91 2.63 7.24
C ASP A 67 4.30 3.00 8.67
N ALA A 68 3.33 3.16 9.56
CA ALA A 68 3.56 3.48 10.97
C ALA A 68 3.83 2.24 11.84
N GLN A 69 3.99 1.08 11.22
CA GLN A 69 4.27 -0.19 11.91
C GLN A 69 3.23 -0.52 12.99
N GLY A 70 1.97 -0.22 12.70
CA GLY A 70 0.86 -0.60 13.56
C GLY A 70 0.51 0.38 14.68
N SER A 71 1.05 1.59 14.67
CA SER A 71 0.74 2.59 15.69
C SER A 71 -0.53 3.37 15.34
N VAL A 72 -1.61 3.12 16.05
CA VAL A 72 -2.88 3.86 15.90
C VAL A 72 -2.67 5.35 16.17
N ALA A 73 -1.90 5.69 17.20
CA ALA A 73 -1.63 7.09 17.55
C ALA A 73 -0.92 7.83 16.42
N ASP A 74 0.06 7.19 15.79
CA ASP A 74 0.79 7.80 14.68
C ASP A 74 -0.11 7.98 13.46
N VAL A 75 -0.96 7.01 13.16
CA VAL A 75 -1.93 7.12 12.07
C VAL A 75 -2.90 8.27 12.31
N ALA A 76 -3.43 8.37 13.52
CA ALA A 76 -4.37 9.43 13.89
C ALA A 76 -3.75 10.81 13.68
N ARG A 77 -2.49 10.98 14.08
CA ARG A 77 -1.76 12.23 13.85
C ARG A 77 -1.50 12.49 12.38
N ALA A 78 -1.06 11.47 11.65
CA ALA A 78 -0.72 11.62 10.24
C ALA A 78 -1.93 12.01 9.39
N LEU A 79 -3.09 11.45 9.69
CA LEU A 79 -4.31 11.69 8.94
C LEU A 79 -5.20 12.77 9.56
N SER A 80 -4.82 13.34 10.71
CA SER A 80 -5.58 14.35 11.44
C SER A 80 -7.00 13.88 11.76
N ILE A 81 -7.12 12.66 12.26
CA ILE A 81 -8.39 12.07 12.66
C ILE A 81 -8.29 11.51 14.08
N HIS A 82 -9.44 11.29 14.70
CA HIS A 82 -9.48 10.72 16.05
C HIS A 82 -9.02 9.25 16.03
N PRO A 83 -8.31 8.77 17.09
CA PRO A 83 -7.91 7.37 17.17
C PRO A 83 -9.06 6.37 17.05
N ASN A 84 -10.24 6.70 17.55
CA ASN A 84 -11.41 5.83 17.40
C ASN A 84 -11.82 5.68 15.94
N THR A 85 -11.70 6.75 15.14
CA THR A 85 -11.95 6.67 13.71
C THR A 85 -10.95 5.74 13.04
N VAL A 86 -9.69 5.79 13.44
CA VAL A 86 -8.68 4.86 12.96
C VAL A 86 -9.10 3.43 13.27
N ARG A 87 -9.46 3.14 14.52
CA ARG A 87 -9.86 1.78 14.94
C ARG A 87 -11.07 1.28 14.17
N GLN A 88 -12.07 2.12 13.95
CA GLN A 88 -13.26 1.75 13.17
C GLN A 88 -12.89 1.38 11.73
N ARG A 89 -12.00 2.16 11.13
CA ARG A 89 -11.53 1.87 9.76
C ARG A 89 -10.70 0.59 9.72
N LEU A 90 -9.85 0.34 10.72
CA LEU A 90 -9.08 -0.89 10.80
C LEU A 90 -9.99 -2.11 10.92
N ASP A 91 -11.05 -2.02 11.74
CA ASP A 91 -12.02 -3.10 11.88
C ASP A 91 -12.72 -3.40 10.55
N LYS A 92 -13.08 -2.35 9.82
CA LYS A 92 -13.69 -2.50 8.50
C LYS A 92 -12.73 -3.12 7.49
N LEU A 93 -11.47 -2.73 7.54
CA LEU A 93 -10.44 -3.34 6.70
C LEU A 93 -10.26 -4.83 7.02
N ASP A 94 -10.31 -5.20 8.29
CA ASP A 94 -10.24 -6.61 8.68
C ASP A 94 -11.37 -7.44 8.09
N GLU A 95 -12.57 -6.84 7.95
CA GLU A 95 -13.70 -7.50 7.31
C GLU A 95 -13.54 -7.63 5.80
N LEU A 96 -13.11 -6.55 5.15
CA LEU A 96 -13.05 -6.48 3.68
C LEU A 96 -11.83 -7.19 3.10
N VAL A 97 -10.71 -7.13 3.79
CA VAL A 97 -9.43 -7.69 3.32
C VAL A 97 -8.82 -8.54 4.43
N PRO A 98 -9.35 -9.73 4.72
CA PRO A 98 -8.82 -10.56 5.81
C PRO A 98 -7.33 -10.82 5.65
N GLY A 99 -6.59 -10.71 6.76
CA GLY A 99 -5.15 -10.94 6.77
C GLY A 99 -4.30 -9.79 6.25
N TRP A 100 -4.90 -8.62 6.02
CA TRP A 100 -4.18 -7.49 5.43
C TRP A 100 -3.06 -6.94 6.33
N ARG A 101 -3.20 -7.03 7.64
CA ARG A 101 -2.22 -6.46 8.57
C ARG A 101 -1.47 -7.50 9.41
N HIS A 102 -1.86 -8.74 9.35
CA HIS A 102 -1.23 -9.83 10.09
C HIS A 102 -1.02 -11.03 9.19
N GLY A 103 0.12 -11.69 9.35
CA GLY A 103 0.41 -12.92 8.63
C GLY A 103 1.12 -12.69 7.30
N PRO A 104 1.24 -13.74 6.48
CA PRO A 104 2.10 -13.72 5.30
C PRO A 104 1.63 -12.79 4.18
N ARG A 105 0.35 -12.40 4.18
CA ARG A 105 -0.20 -11.53 3.12
C ARG A 105 0.06 -10.06 3.39
N SER A 106 0.45 -9.68 4.62
CA SER A 106 0.57 -8.27 4.98
C SER A 106 1.60 -7.52 4.15
N LEU A 107 2.71 -8.15 3.81
CA LEU A 107 3.72 -7.53 2.96
C LEU A 107 3.17 -7.27 1.56
N ASP A 108 2.49 -8.24 0.98
CA ASP A 108 1.90 -8.12 -0.36
C ASP A 108 0.84 -7.01 -0.39
N VAL A 109 0.01 -6.94 0.65
CA VAL A 109 -0.99 -5.87 0.77
C VAL A 109 -0.31 -4.51 0.90
N HIS A 110 0.76 -4.41 1.70
CA HIS A 110 1.51 -3.18 1.86
C HIS A 110 2.08 -2.70 0.53
N VAL A 111 2.71 -3.61 -0.22
CA VAL A 111 3.25 -3.30 -1.54
C VAL A 111 2.13 -2.88 -2.50
N ALA A 112 1.00 -3.59 -2.49
CA ALA A 112 -0.14 -3.25 -3.34
C ALA A 112 -0.71 -1.86 -3.03
N LEU A 113 -0.83 -1.51 -1.76
CA LEU A 113 -1.28 -0.18 -1.34
C LEU A 113 -0.34 0.92 -1.82
N ARG A 114 0.96 0.70 -1.69
CA ARG A 114 1.95 1.66 -2.16
C ARG A 114 1.91 1.79 -3.68
N ALA A 115 1.81 0.68 -4.39
CA ALA A 115 1.69 0.68 -5.85
C ALA A 115 0.45 1.44 -6.30
N HIS A 116 -0.69 1.20 -5.67
CA HIS A 116 -1.92 1.92 -5.98
C HIS A 116 -1.78 3.42 -5.77
N ALA A 117 -1.19 3.83 -4.64
CA ALA A 117 -0.98 5.24 -4.33
C ALA A 117 -0.09 5.91 -5.37
N LEU A 118 0.98 5.25 -5.80
CA LEU A 118 1.88 5.78 -6.83
C LEU A 118 1.19 5.87 -8.19
N MET A 119 0.40 4.88 -8.56
CA MET A 119 -0.35 4.88 -9.82
C MET A 119 -1.37 6.02 -9.84
N ALA A 120 -2.07 6.23 -8.72
CA ALA A 120 -3.03 7.32 -8.59
C ALA A 120 -2.34 8.69 -8.69
N ALA A 121 -1.19 8.85 -8.05
CA ALA A 121 -0.42 10.09 -8.12
C ALA A 121 0.07 10.37 -9.54
N ARG A 122 0.54 9.35 -10.25
CA ARG A 122 1.00 9.49 -11.64
C ARG A 122 -0.16 9.86 -12.57
N ALA A 123 -1.31 9.26 -12.38
CA ALA A 123 -2.50 9.59 -13.18
C ALA A 123 -2.93 11.03 -12.97
N HIS A 124 -2.83 11.52 -11.71
CA HIS A 124 -3.16 12.91 -11.39
C HIS A 124 -2.16 13.89 -12.01
N ASP A 125 -0.87 13.56 -11.93
CA ASP A 125 0.20 14.41 -12.48
C ASP A 125 0.20 14.42 -14.01
N GLY A 126 -0.32 13.38 -14.64
CA GLY A 126 -0.42 13.29 -16.09
C GLY A 126 -1.54 14.11 -16.71
N GLN A 127 -2.34 14.76 -15.87
CA GLN A 127 -3.41 15.64 -16.31
C GLN A 127 -2.98 17.10 -16.23
#